data_25c4b3aaf3568be88978e2d61bf2daab
#
_entry.id   25c4b3aaf3568be88978e2d61bf2daab
#
_cell.length_a   1.000
_cell.length_b   1.000
_cell.length_c   1.000
_cell.angle_alpha   90.00
_cell.angle_beta   90.00
_cell.angle_gamma   90.00
#
_symmetry.space_group_name_H-M   'P 1'
#
loop_
_entity.id
_entity.type
_entity.pdbx_description
1 polymer ?
#
loop_
_entity_poly.entity_id
_entity_poly.type
_entity_poly.pdbx_seq_one_letter_code
_entity_poly.pdbx_strand_id
1 'polypeptide(L)'
;MSSVKSHPIATTATRRANLQKLVEKFGGPKALAIAISRSPSQLGDMLHGRKSIGNGITEHIESTLNLERGFLSAEQSESSMPEVKVAAKPVPRVCRVPLISSVQAGTCRDFADVTPDEWAMSSYVGVKDAFALKVEGDSMTPWFSDGDVVIVDPNRKPKPRDYVVARSNLEHLNEITVKQYFPVGYDEHGRELFELRPLNESYPIMDCRLLRLEVIGVVIELNKRFF
;
A
#
# COMPACT_ATOMS: atom_id res chain seq x y z
N MET A 1 33.11 17.85 -40.04
CA MET A 1 32.04 18.82 -40.33
C MET A 1 30.74 18.29 -39.74
N SER A 2 30.46 18.66 -38.51
CA SER A 2 29.27 18.20 -37.83
C SER A 2 28.09 19.13 -38.14
N SER A 3 27.11 18.58 -38.83
CA SER A 3 25.88 19.30 -39.20
C SER A 3 25.04 19.49 -37.94
N VAL A 4 25.01 20.70 -37.42
CA VAL A 4 24.08 21.12 -36.38
C VAL A 4 22.69 21.19 -37.01
N LYS A 5 21.84 20.21 -36.75
CA LYS A 5 20.40 20.28 -37.07
C LYS A 5 19.78 21.37 -36.24
N SER A 6 19.54 22.53 -36.85
CA SER A 6 18.71 23.59 -36.27
C SER A 6 17.31 23.06 -36.06
N HIS A 7 16.88 22.89 -34.79
CA HIS A 7 15.49 22.59 -34.45
C HIS A 7 14.65 23.81 -34.79
N PRO A 8 13.55 23.66 -35.55
CA PRO A 8 12.64 24.76 -35.78
C PRO A 8 12.09 25.27 -34.46
N ILE A 9 11.97 26.58 -34.32
CA ILE A 9 11.40 27.23 -33.12
C ILE A 9 9.94 26.75 -33.01
N ALA A 10 9.72 25.84 -32.08
CA ALA A 10 8.38 25.30 -31.87
C ALA A 10 7.42 26.43 -31.46
N THR A 11 6.40 26.63 -32.25
CA THR A 11 5.37 27.64 -31.95
C THR A 11 4.53 27.17 -30.77
N THR A 12 3.99 28.10 -30.00
CA THR A 12 3.05 27.81 -28.90
C THR A 12 1.84 26.99 -29.41
N ALA A 13 1.49 27.12 -30.69
CA ALA A 13 0.45 26.35 -31.35
C ALA A 13 0.81 24.84 -31.42
N THR A 14 2.04 24.49 -31.83
CA THR A 14 2.49 23.10 -31.91
C THR A 14 2.48 22.45 -30.53
N ARG A 15 3.00 23.16 -29.52
CA ARG A 15 2.99 22.66 -28.12
C ARG A 15 1.60 22.43 -27.60
N ARG A 16 0.62 23.29 -27.94
CA ARG A 16 -0.77 23.13 -27.56
C ARG A 16 -1.41 21.93 -28.26
N ALA A 17 -1.18 21.76 -29.56
CA ALA A 17 -1.69 20.61 -30.30
C ALA A 17 -1.19 19.28 -29.73
N ASN A 18 0.11 19.21 -29.41
CA ASN A 18 0.68 18.01 -28.80
C ASN A 18 0.16 17.79 -27.37
N LEU A 19 -0.04 18.86 -26.60
CA LEU A 19 -0.66 18.77 -25.27
C LEU A 19 -2.11 18.25 -25.36
N GLN A 20 -2.87 18.68 -26.40
CA GLN A 20 -4.22 18.19 -26.65
C GLN A 20 -4.23 16.68 -26.92
N LYS A 21 -3.32 16.21 -27.78
CA LYS A 21 -3.15 14.77 -28.04
C LYS A 21 -2.82 13.97 -26.79
N LEU A 22 -1.99 14.52 -25.89
CA LEU A 22 -1.73 13.90 -24.59
C LEU A 22 -2.98 13.84 -23.71
N VAL A 23 -3.79 14.90 -23.69
CA VAL A 23 -5.08 14.91 -22.97
C VAL A 23 -5.99 13.79 -23.44
N GLU A 24 -6.14 13.62 -24.74
CA GLU A 24 -6.97 12.55 -25.32
C GLU A 24 -6.45 11.17 -24.93
N LYS A 25 -5.13 10.98 -25.00
CA LYS A 25 -4.48 9.72 -24.65
C LYS A 25 -4.56 9.36 -23.17
N PHE A 26 -4.57 10.37 -22.28
CA PHE A 26 -4.71 10.18 -20.84
C PHE A 26 -6.18 10.07 -20.38
N GLY A 27 -7.15 10.10 -21.29
CA GLY A 27 -8.56 9.99 -20.94
C GLY A 27 -9.16 11.27 -20.36
N GLY A 28 -8.54 12.41 -20.62
CA GLY A 28 -9.09 13.71 -20.29
C GLY A 28 -8.16 14.65 -19.51
N PRO A 29 -8.53 15.95 -19.44
CA PRO A 29 -7.66 16.97 -18.83
C PRO A 29 -7.42 16.76 -17.33
N LYS A 30 -8.39 16.21 -16.60
CA LYS A 30 -8.22 15.90 -15.17
C LYS A 30 -7.17 14.81 -14.94
N ALA A 31 -7.20 13.76 -15.77
CA ALA A 31 -6.25 12.64 -15.65
C ALA A 31 -4.83 13.08 -15.96
N LEU A 32 -4.63 13.85 -17.04
CA LEU A 32 -3.32 14.39 -17.38
C LEU A 32 -2.81 15.38 -16.32
N ALA A 33 -3.65 16.26 -15.77
CA ALA A 33 -3.28 17.22 -14.74
C ALA A 33 -2.72 16.50 -13.48
N ILE A 34 -3.36 15.42 -13.07
CA ILE A 34 -2.90 14.57 -11.98
C ILE A 34 -1.54 13.93 -12.31
N ALA A 35 -1.40 13.37 -13.53
CA ALA A 35 -0.18 12.70 -13.96
C ALA A 35 1.04 13.64 -13.97
N ILE A 36 0.85 14.91 -14.33
CA ILE A 36 1.93 15.90 -14.36
C ILE A 36 2.04 16.75 -13.08
N SER A 37 1.33 16.37 -12.02
CA SER A 37 1.30 17.08 -10.72
C SER A 37 0.96 18.57 -10.84
N ARG A 38 -0.07 18.90 -11.65
CA ARG A 38 -0.59 20.25 -11.85
C ARG A 38 -2.09 20.32 -11.59
N SER A 39 -2.60 21.54 -11.33
CA SER A 39 -4.03 21.70 -11.16
C SER A 39 -4.78 21.60 -12.52
N PRO A 40 -5.98 21.01 -12.54
CA PRO A 40 -6.80 20.94 -13.75
C PRO A 40 -7.09 22.31 -14.36
N SER A 41 -7.21 23.36 -13.54
CA SER A 41 -7.42 24.74 -13.98
C SER A 41 -6.22 25.26 -14.78
N GLN A 42 -4.99 25.05 -14.27
CA GLN A 42 -3.77 25.45 -14.97
C GLN A 42 -3.62 24.75 -16.33
N LEU A 43 -3.95 23.46 -16.39
CA LEU A 43 -3.93 22.70 -17.64
C LEU A 43 -5.00 23.23 -18.62
N GLY A 44 -6.20 23.51 -18.13
CA GLY A 44 -7.27 24.11 -18.90
C GLY A 44 -6.88 25.47 -19.51
N ASP A 45 -6.19 26.32 -18.77
CA ASP A 45 -5.71 27.61 -19.26
C ASP A 45 -4.67 27.49 -20.37
N MET A 46 -3.80 26.48 -20.31
CA MET A 46 -2.84 26.17 -21.37
C MET A 46 -3.53 25.63 -22.64
N LEU A 47 -4.50 24.74 -22.48
CA LEU A 47 -5.26 24.17 -23.60
C LEU A 47 -6.09 25.23 -24.33
N HIS A 48 -6.74 26.12 -23.59
CA HIS A 48 -7.56 27.19 -24.17
C HIS A 48 -6.75 28.44 -24.58
N GLY A 49 -5.42 28.40 -24.44
CA GLY A 49 -4.55 29.49 -24.85
C GLY A 49 -4.53 30.70 -23.94
N ARG A 50 -5.18 30.65 -22.79
CA ARG A 50 -5.13 31.70 -21.76
C ARG A 50 -3.77 31.81 -21.10
N LYS A 51 -3.00 30.71 -21.13
CA LYS A 51 -1.63 30.66 -20.61
C LYS A 51 -0.69 30.06 -21.66
N SER A 52 0.48 30.68 -21.82
CA SER A 52 1.50 30.17 -22.77
C SER A 52 2.19 28.91 -22.23
N ILE A 53 2.59 28.02 -23.15
CA ILE A 53 3.33 26.81 -22.85
C ILE A 53 4.81 27.11 -23.08
N GLY A 54 5.48 27.64 -22.04
CA GLY A 54 6.91 27.97 -22.07
C GLY A 54 7.81 26.73 -21.90
N ASN A 55 9.13 26.92 -22.09
CA ASN A 55 10.10 25.83 -22.02
C ASN A 55 10.08 25.09 -20.68
N GLY A 56 10.01 25.80 -19.54
CA GLY A 56 10.00 25.17 -18.22
C GLY A 56 8.79 24.26 -17.98
N ILE A 57 7.62 24.59 -18.54
CA ILE A 57 6.42 23.73 -18.46
C ILE A 57 6.58 22.52 -19.39
N THR A 58 7.14 22.74 -20.60
CA THR A 58 7.41 21.67 -21.56
C THR A 58 8.36 20.65 -20.97
N GLU A 59 9.50 21.08 -20.43
CA GLU A 59 10.48 20.21 -19.78
C GLU A 59 9.90 19.48 -18.57
N HIS A 60 9.07 20.14 -17.77
CA HIS A 60 8.40 19.50 -16.63
C HIS A 60 7.44 18.39 -17.09
N ILE A 61 6.62 18.63 -18.12
CA ILE A 61 5.71 17.62 -18.64
C ILE A 61 6.49 16.45 -19.24
N GLU A 62 7.50 16.73 -20.06
CA GLU A 62 8.34 15.72 -20.71
C GLU A 62 9.08 14.85 -19.68
N SER A 63 9.67 15.45 -18.64
CA SER A 63 10.37 14.70 -17.59
C SER A 63 9.42 13.89 -16.71
N THR A 64 8.26 14.45 -16.37
CA THR A 64 7.29 13.78 -15.49
C THR A 64 6.62 12.58 -16.19
N LEU A 65 6.42 12.69 -17.50
CA LEU A 65 5.82 11.62 -18.32
C LEU A 65 6.88 10.71 -18.97
N ASN A 66 8.17 10.92 -18.66
CA ASN A 66 9.30 10.20 -19.25
C ASN A 66 9.28 10.22 -20.79
N LEU A 67 8.97 11.39 -21.38
CA LEU A 67 8.98 11.63 -22.80
C LEU A 67 10.37 12.09 -23.27
N GLU A 68 10.67 11.91 -24.56
CA GLU A 68 11.91 12.47 -25.13
C GLU A 68 11.91 13.99 -25.03
N ARG A 69 13.09 14.56 -24.75
CA ARG A 69 13.27 16.01 -24.67
C ARG A 69 12.92 16.66 -26.00
N GLY A 70 12.01 17.63 -25.97
CA GLY A 70 11.51 18.31 -27.17
C GLY A 70 10.26 17.67 -27.78
N PHE A 71 9.72 16.62 -27.16
CA PHE A 71 8.53 15.92 -27.62
C PHE A 71 7.34 16.87 -27.87
N LEU A 72 7.05 17.77 -26.94
CA LEU A 72 5.97 18.74 -27.11
C LEU A 72 6.28 19.80 -28.17
N SER A 73 7.54 19.98 -28.53
CA SER A 73 8.00 21.01 -29.47
C SER A 73 8.18 20.50 -30.90
N ALA A 74 8.17 19.20 -31.12
CA ALA A 74 8.28 18.56 -32.43
C ALA A 74 6.90 18.33 -33.06
N GLU A 75 6.84 18.27 -34.39
CA GLU A 75 5.61 17.80 -35.06
C GLU A 75 5.48 16.29 -34.83
N GLN A 76 4.40 15.91 -34.15
CA GLN A 76 4.12 14.53 -33.82
C GLN A 76 3.14 13.92 -34.85
N SER A 77 3.58 12.86 -35.55
CA SER A 77 2.70 11.97 -36.28
C SER A 77 1.97 11.03 -35.31
N GLU A 78 0.79 10.54 -35.67
CA GLU A 78 0.01 9.62 -34.83
C GLU A 78 0.80 8.35 -34.45
N SER A 79 1.72 7.90 -35.29
CA SER A 79 2.54 6.72 -35.04
C SER A 79 3.75 6.98 -34.11
N SER A 80 4.12 8.23 -33.83
CA SER A 80 5.23 8.60 -32.97
C SER A 80 4.82 8.94 -31.53
N MET A 81 3.54 8.84 -31.21
CA MET A 81 3.06 9.03 -29.85
C MET A 81 3.53 7.87 -28.98
N PRO A 82 4.28 8.11 -27.91
CA PRO A 82 4.74 7.04 -27.04
C PRO A 82 3.55 6.26 -26.52
N GLU A 83 3.72 4.96 -26.41
CA GLU A 83 2.78 4.15 -25.65
C GLU A 83 2.84 4.62 -24.20
N VAL A 84 1.97 5.55 -23.86
CA VAL A 84 1.86 6.03 -22.50
C VAL A 84 1.31 4.87 -21.69
N LYS A 85 2.22 4.10 -21.09
CA LYS A 85 1.86 3.33 -19.91
C LYS A 85 1.49 4.38 -18.88
N VAL A 86 0.23 4.79 -18.89
CA VAL A 86 -0.35 5.49 -17.75
C VAL A 86 0.00 4.58 -16.59
N ALA A 87 0.96 4.99 -15.76
CA ALA A 87 1.02 4.46 -14.43
C ALA A 87 -0.33 4.90 -13.83
N ALA A 88 -1.35 4.08 -14.06
CA ALA A 88 -2.59 4.19 -13.34
C ALA A 88 -2.15 4.38 -11.91
N LYS A 89 -2.52 5.50 -11.25
CA LYS A 89 -2.46 5.53 -9.81
C LYS A 89 -3.00 4.17 -9.41
N PRO A 90 -2.27 3.39 -8.64
CA PRO A 90 -2.77 2.09 -8.27
C PRO A 90 -4.17 2.35 -7.72
N VAL A 91 -5.18 1.97 -8.47
CA VAL A 91 -6.53 1.83 -7.91
C VAL A 91 -6.25 0.96 -6.71
N PRO A 92 -6.61 1.38 -5.48
CA PRO A 92 -6.33 0.56 -4.32
C PRO A 92 -6.90 -0.82 -4.67
N ARG A 93 -6.00 -1.75 -4.96
CA ARG A 93 -6.40 -3.12 -5.28
C ARG A 93 -6.79 -3.68 -3.94
N VAL A 94 -8.08 -3.70 -3.70
CA VAL A 94 -8.63 -4.34 -2.52
C VAL A 94 -8.64 -5.83 -2.83
N CYS A 95 -7.97 -6.62 -2.02
CA CYS A 95 -8.01 -8.07 -2.09
C CYS A 95 -8.92 -8.62 -1.00
N ARG A 96 -9.44 -9.81 -1.23
CA ARG A 96 -10.16 -10.56 -0.21
C ARG A 96 -9.17 -11.40 0.57
N VAL A 97 -9.29 -11.34 1.89
CA VAL A 97 -8.46 -12.09 2.83
C VAL A 97 -9.41 -12.95 3.67
N PRO A 98 -9.13 -14.26 3.84
CA PRO A 98 -9.99 -15.14 4.63
C PRO A 98 -10.08 -14.65 6.06
N LEU A 99 -11.31 -14.47 6.57
CA LEU A 99 -11.56 -14.20 7.98
C LEU A 99 -11.70 -15.53 8.70
N ILE A 100 -10.79 -15.78 9.62
CA ILE A 100 -10.76 -17.01 10.41
C ILE A 100 -11.20 -16.74 11.85
N SER A 101 -11.75 -17.73 12.50
CA SER A 101 -12.07 -17.64 13.93
C SER A 101 -10.81 -17.81 14.78
N SER A 102 -10.88 -17.33 16.04
CA SER A 102 -9.82 -17.54 17.03
C SER A 102 -9.49 -19.03 17.24
N VAL A 103 -10.50 -19.89 17.19
CA VAL A 103 -10.34 -21.35 17.29
C VAL A 103 -9.57 -21.92 16.10
N GLN A 104 -9.91 -21.51 14.88
CA GLN A 104 -9.21 -21.93 13.67
C GLN A 104 -7.75 -21.45 13.69
N ALA A 105 -7.51 -20.19 14.07
CA ALA A 105 -6.17 -19.64 14.19
C ALA A 105 -5.31 -20.34 15.25
N GLY A 106 -5.92 -20.85 16.33
CA GLY A 106 -5.24 -21.61 17.39
C GLY A 106 -4.82 -23.02 16.95
N THR A 107 -5.53 -23.62 16.04
CA THR A 107 -5.32 -25.04 15.65
C THR A 107 -4.61 -25.21 14.32
N CYS A 108 -4.77 -24.27 13.38
CA CYS A 108 -4.14 -24.36 12.06
C CYS A 108 -2.65 -24.05 12.09
N ARG A 109 -1.87 -24.89 11.41
CA ARG A 109 -0.45 -24.63 11.10
C ARG A 109 -0.27 -24.02 9.72
N ASP A 110 -1.22 -24.26 8.82
CA ASP A 110 -1.22 -23.72 7.46
C ASP A 110 -2.58 -23.05 7.19
N PHE A 111 -2.53 -21.73 7.01
CA PHE A 111 -3.73 -20.91 6.78
C PHE A 111 -4.24 -20.98 5.35
N ALA A 112 -3.45 -21.59 4.43
CA ALA A 112 -3.85 -21.78 3.04
C ALA A 112 -4.97 -22.83 2.89
N ASP A 113 -5.09 -23.77 3.84
CA ASP A 113 -6.05 -24.87 3.79
C ASP A 113 -7.37 -24.57 4.51
N VAL A 114 -7.50 -23.37 5.09
CA VAL A 114 -8.72 -22.98 5.82
C VAL A 114 -9.80 -22.58 4.82
N THR A 115 -10.93 -23.26 4.85
CA THR A 115 -12.15 -22.79 4.17
C THR A 115 -12.80 -21.70 5.01
N PRO A 116 -12.72 -20.43 4.59
CA PRO A 116 -13.27 -19.35 5.39
C PRO A 116 -14.78 -19.26 5.21
N ASP A 117 -15.50 -19.04 6.30
CA ASP A 117 -16.94 -18.75 6.28
C ASP A 117 -17.19 -17.29 5.82
N GLU A 118 -16.25 -16.38 6.10
CA GLU A 118 -16.33 -14.97 5.79
C GLU A 118 -15.01 -14.44 5.18
N TRP A 119 -15.08 -13.27 4.55
CA TRP A 119 -13.95 -12.60 3.92
C TRP A 119 -13.84 -11.15 4.40
N ALA A 120 -12.65 -10.76 4.78
CA ALA A 120 -12.30 -9.36 5.02
C ALA A 120 -11.71 -8.73 3.75
N MET A 121 -11.81 -7.40 3.67
CA MET A 121 -11.20 -6.63 2.58
C MET A 121 -9.90 -6.02 3.07
N SER A 122 -8.85 -6.10 2.26
CA SER A 122 -7.53 -5.52 2.57
C SER A 122 -7.00 -4.69 1.42
N SER A 123 -6.34 -3.59 1.73
CA SER A 123 -5.57 -2.79 0.79
C SER A 123 -4.18 -3.37 0.51
N TYR A 124 -3.73 -4.33 1.31
CA TYR A 124 -2.47 -5.03 1.13
C TYR A 124 -2.60 -6.14 0.10
N VAL A 125 -2.11 -5.87 -1.12
CA VAL A 125 -2.15 -6.82 -2.24
C VAL A 125 -0.84 -7.61 -2.31
N GLY A 126 -0.97 -8.94 -2.49
CA GLY A 126 0.18 -9.80 -2.78
C GLY A 126 0.89 -10.37 -1.54
N VAL A 127 0.31 -10.23 -0.35
CA VAL A 127 0.79 -10.95 0.83
C VAL A 127 0.28 -12.39 0.73
N LYS A 128 1.23 -13.31 0.57
CA LYS A 128 0.92 -14.74 0.49
C LYS A 128 0.42 -15.23 1.85
N ASP A 129 -0.64 -16.04 1.84
CA ASP A 129 -1.21 -16.69 3.02
C ASP A 129 -1.71 -15.71 4.12
N ALA A 130 -1.94 -14.43 3.76
CA ALA A 130 -2.53 -13.47 4.67
C ALA A 130 -3.92 -13.92 5.13
N PHE A 131 -4.22 -13.71 6.39
CA PHE A 131 -5.53 -13.98 6.98
C PHE A 131 -6.03 -12.79 7.79
N ALA A 132 -7.32 -12.75 8.02
CA ALA A 132 -7.96 -11.79 8.88
C ALA A 132 -8.43 -12.47 10.18
N LEU A 133 -8.39 -11.72 11.28
CA LEU A 133 -8.85 -12.18 12.59
C LEU A 133 -9.70 -11.08 13.22
N LYS A 134 -10.81 -11.46 13.86
CA LYS A 134 -11.60 -10.56 14.68
C LYS A 134 -10.94 -10.39 16.04
N VAL A 135 -10.79 -9.14 16.46
CA VAL A 135 -10.29 -8.80 17.80
C VAL A 135 -11.39 -9.08 18.83
N GLU A 136 -11.04 -9.77 19.88
CA GLU A 136 -11.92 -10.07 21.01
C GLU A 136 -11.38 -9.43 22.29
N GLY A 137 -12.27 -8.79 23.06
CA GLY A 137 -11.94 -8.13 24.32
C GLY A 137 -11.30 -6.75 24.16
N ASP A 138 -10.83 -6.20 25.28
CA ASP A 138 -10.40 -4.82 25.42
C ASP A 138 -8.92 -4.64 25.80
N SER A 139 -8.13 -5.73 25.80
CA SER A 139 -6.72 -5.71 26.21
C SER A 139 -5.84 -4.80 25.34
N MET A 140 -6.28 -4.45 24.15
CA MET A 140 -5.58 -3.62 23.19
C MET A 140 -6.24 -2.25 22.97
N THR A 141 -7.16 -1.86 23.84
CA THR A 141 -7.71 -0.49 23.82
C THR A 141 -6.67 0.54 24.21
N PRO A 142 -6.74 1.79 23.67
CA PRO A 142 -7.81 2.32 22.83
C PRO A 142 -7.64 2.08 21.32
N TRP A 143 -6.54 1.49 20.88
CA TRP A 143 -6.25 1.36 19.44
C TRP A 143 -7.06 0.27 18.75
N PHE A 144 -7.25 -0.87 19.42
CA PHE A 144 -8.06 -1.97 18.94
C PHE A 144 -9.25 -2.14 19.88
N SER A 145 -10.42 -2.26 19.31
CA SER A 145 -11.67 -2.47 20.05
C SER A 145 -12.23 -3.86 19.77
N ASP A 146 -13.05 -4.35 20.66
CA ASP A 146 -13.79 -5.58 20.43
C ASP A 146 -14.59 -5.51 19.13
N GLY A 147 -14.47 -6.53 18.29
CA GLY A 147 -15.12 -6.58 16.98
C GLY A 147 -14.33 -5.96 15.80
N ASP A 148 -13.24 -5.24 16.06
CA ASP A 148 -12.32 -4.80 15.00
C ASP A 148 -11.75 -6.01 14.26
N VAL A 149 -11.34 -5.83 12.99
CA VAL A 149 -10.74 -6.89 12.19
C VAL A 149 -9.30 -6.51 11.86
N VAL A 150 -8.35 -7.37 12.23
CA VAL A 150 -6.94 -7.24 11.87
C VAL A 150 -6.60 -8.12 10.69
N ILE A 151 -5.77 -7.59 9.77
CA ILE A 151 -5.16 -8.37 8.69
C ILE A 151 -3.74 -8.74 9.12
N VAL A 152 -3.40 -9.99 8.95
CA VAL A 152 -2.18 -10.58 9.47
C VAL A 152 -1.33 -11.18 8.35
N ASP A 153 -0.05 -10.88 8.36
CA ASP A 153 0.97 -11.48 7.51
C ASP A 153 1.73 -12.56 8.29
N PRO A 154 1.53 -13.85 8.00
CA PRO A 154 2.20 -14.93 8.73
C PRO A 154 3.67 -15.10 8.34
N ASN A 155 4.10 -14.53 7.22
CA ASN A 155 5.46 -14.66 6.71
C ASN A 155 6.39 -13.54 7.17
N ARG A 156 5.84 -12.50 7.78
CA ARG A 156 6.61 -11.35 8.25
C ARG A 156 7.22 -11.62 9.62
N LYS A 157 8.53 -11.38 9.75
CA LYS A 157 9.19 -11.39 11.06
C LYS A 157 8.81 -10.15 11.86
N PRO A 158 8.41 -10.31 13.15
CA PRO A 158 8.07 -9.19 14.00
C PRO A 158 9.28 -8.29 14.28
N LYS A 159 9.03 -7.00 14.38
CA LYS A 159 9.99 -6.00 14.83
C LYS A 159 9.56 -5.44 16.18
N PRO A 160 10.47 -4.83 16.95
CA PRO A 160 10.10 -4.17 18.20
C PRO A 160 8.91 -3.21 18.01
N ARG A 161 7.89 -3.36 18.84
CA ARG A 161 6.62 -2.60 18.82
C ARG A 161 5.66 -2.92 17.68
N ASP A 162 5.93 -3.90 16.83
CA ASP A 162 4.90 -4.41 15.93
C ASP A 162 3.73 -5.00 16.75
N TYR A 163 2.52 -4.93 16.19
CA TYR A 163 1.39 -5.70 16.72
C TYR A 163 1.43 -7.08 16.10
N VAL A 164 1.30 -8.09 16.92
CA VAL A 164 1.37 -9.49 16.49
C VAL A 164 0.16 -10.27 16.97
N VAL A 165 -0.16 -11.28 16.21
CA VAL A 165 -1.06 -12.35 16.65
C VAL A 165 -0.19 -13.48 17.14
N ALA A 166 -0.45 -13.96 18.36
CA ALA A 166 0.27 -15.04 18.98
C ALA A 166 -0.69 -16.06 19.59
N ARG A 167 -0.22 -17.29 19.71
CA ARG A 167 -0.93 -18.36 20.42
C ARG A 167 -0.10 -18.88 21.60
N SER A 168 -0.80 -19.36 22.61
CA SER A 168 -0.21 -20.14 23.68
C SER A 168 -0.24 -21.62 23.30
N ASN A 169 0.90 -22.29 23.45
CA ASN A 169 1.03 -23.74 23.24
C ASN A 169 0.88 -24.54 24.55
N LEU A 170 0.28 -23.97 25.58
CA LEU A 170 -0.08 -24.69 26.80
C LEU A 170 -1.34 -25.53 26.55
N GLU A 171 -1.34 -26.79 26.99
CA GLU A 171 -2.37 -27.82 26.69
C GLU A 171 -3.81 -27.40 27.02
N HIS A 172 -4.02 -26.37 27.85
CA HIS A 172 -5.35 -25.88 28.25
C HIS A 172 -5.64 -24.45 27.86
N LEU A 173 -4.72 -23.78 27.10
CA LEU A 173 -4.79 -22.37 26.76
C LEU A 173 -4.48 -22.19 25.27
N ASN A 174 -5.28 -22.80 24.38
CA ASN A 174 -5.20 -22.53 22.94
C ASN A 174 -5.75 -21.11 22.62
N GLU A 175 -5.37 -20.13 23.44
CA GLU A 175 -5.82 -18.75 23.27
C GLU A 175 -4.99 -18.04 22.23
N ILE A 176 -5.69 -17.46 21.25
CA ILE A 176 -5.14 -16.50 20.31
C ILE A 176 -5.26 -15.12 20.92
N THR A 177 -4.19 -14.35 20.82
CA THR A 177 -4.16 -13.00 21.35
C THR A 177 -3.48 -12.03 20.40
N VAL A 178 -3.96 -10.80 20.37
CA VAL A 178 -3.29 -9.67 19.70
C VAL A 178 -2.57 -8.86 20.79
N LYS A 179 -1.28 -8.62 20.61
CA LYS A 179 -0.47 -7.84 21.57
C LYS A 179 0.64 -7.10 20.85
N GLN A 180 1.31 -6.20 21.55
CA GLN A 180 2.49 -5.51 21.06
C GLN A 180 3.76 -6.34 21.41
N TYR A 181 4.61 -6.53 20.40
CA TYR A 181 5.83 -7.37 20.48
C TYR A 181 7.03 -6.59 21.03
N PHE A 182 7.72 -7.17 22.01
CA PHE A 182 8.95 -6.63 22.59
C PHE A 182 10.00 -7.73 22.72
N PRO A 183 11.08 -7.73 21.91
CA PRO A 183 12.19 -8.64 22.10
C PRO A 183 12.93 -8.26 23.38
N VAL A 184 13.28 -9.26 24.21
CA VAL A 184 13.98 -9.07 25.48
C VAL A 184 15.35 -9.74 25.51
N GLY A 185 15.74 -10.48 24.48
CA GLY A 185 17.05 -11.13 24.37
C GLY A 185 17.00 -12.47 23.68
N TYR A 186 17.96 -13.33 24.01
CA TYR A 186 18.08 -14.69 23.48
C TYR A 186 18.33 -15.67 24.62
N ASP A 187 17.84 -16.89 24.46
CA ASP A 187 18.17 -17.98 25.39
C ASP A 187 19.55 -18.58 25.05
N GLU A 188 19.99 -19.54 25.88
CA GLU A 188 21.26 -20.26 25.71
C GLU A 188 21.35 -21.07 24.40
N HIS A 189 20.23 -21.30 23.73
CA HIS A 189 20.13 -21.98 22.45
C HIS A 189 20.01 -21.01 21.26
N GLY A 190 20.12 -19.70 21.49
CA GLY A 190 20.01 -18.67 20.49
C GLY A 190 18.56 -18.40 20.01
N ARG A 191 17.55 -18.87 20.73
CA ARG A 191 16.14 -18.56 20.43
C ARG A 191 15.79 -17.19 20.98
N GLU A 192 15.12 -16.36 20.17
CA GLU A 192 14.68 -15.04 20.58
C GLU A 192 13.64 -15.12 21.70
N LEU A 193 13.89 -14.39 22.75
CA LEU A 193 12.99 -14.22 23.89
C LEU A 193 12.24 -12.91 23.72
N PHE A 194 10.94 -12.94 23.97
CA PHE A 194 10.09 -11.78 23.83
C PHE A 194 8.97 -11.72 24.86
N GLU A 195 8.50 -10.53 25.07
CA GLU A 195 7.29 -10.24 25.82
C GLU A 195 6.19 -9.72 24.88
N LEU A 196 4.97 -10.07 25.18
CA LEU A 196 3.78 -9.52 24.54
C LEU A 196 3.08 -8.58 25.51
N ARG A 197 3.01 -7.30 25.13
CA ARG A 197 2.45 -6.26 26.00
C ARG A 197 1.08 -5.83 25.52
N PRO A 198 0.09 -5.79 26.41
CA PRO A 198 -1.19 -5.16 26.14
C PRO A 198 -1.03 -3.64 26.03
N LEU A 199 -1.95 -2.96 25.35
CA LEU A 199 -2.07 -1.51 25.40
C LEU A 199 -2.88 -1.03 26.58
N ASN A 200 -3.84 -1.84 27.03
CA ASN A 200 -4.59 -1.61 28.24
C ASN A 200 -3.78 -2.13 29.44
N GLU A 201 -3.29 -1.22 30.27
CA GLU A 201 -2.43 -1.52 31.43
C GLU A 201 -3.13 -2.37 32.51
N SER A 202 -4.45 -2.55 32.42
CA SER A 202 -5.20 -3.45 33.32
C SER A 202 -4.88 -4.94 33.08
N TYR A 203 -4.23 -5.25 31.96
CA TYR A 203 -3.85 -6.61 31.58
C TYR A 203 -2.37 -6.87 31.81
N PRO A 204 -2.00 -8.10 32.21
CA PRO A 204 -0.61 -8.44 32.47
C PRO A 204 0.22 -8.55 31.19
N ILE A 205 1.52 -8.28 31.33
CA ILE A 205 2.53 -8.60 30.30
C ILE A 205 2.67 -10.13 30.22
N MET A 206 2.76 -10.65 28.99
CA MET A 206 2.87 -12.08 28.74
C MET A 206 4.31 -12.42 28.33
N ASP A 207 4.99 -13.26 29.12
CA ASP A 207 6.34 -13.74 28.83
C ASP A 207 6.28 -15.02 27.98
N CYS A 208 7.03 -15.05 26.87
CA CYS A 208 7.03 -16.18 25.94
C CYS A 208 7.50 -17.51 26.59
N ARG A 209 8.34 -17.45 27.62
CA ARG A 209 8.85 -18.65 28.32
C ARG A 209 7.78 -19.27 29.20
N LEU A 210 7.04 -18.45 29.93
CA LEU A 210 6.02 -18.89 30.88
C LEU A 210 4.79 -19.47 30.18
N LEU A 211 4.38 -18.84 29.09
CA LEU A 211 3.15 -19.16 28.38
C LEU A 211 3.39 -19.95 27.08
N ARG A 212 4.64 -20.35 26.79
CA ARG A 212 5.02 -21.04 25.56
C ARG A 212 4.43 -20.38 24.31
N LEU A 213 4.58 -19.03 24.25
CA LEU A 213 3.99 -18.23 23.18
C LEU A 213 4.71 -18.47 21.86
N GLU A 214 3.92 -18.53 20.80
CA GLU A 214 4.37 -18.55 19.41
C GLU A 214 3.70 -17.42 18.65
N VAL A 215 4.50 -16.60 17.96
CA VAL A 215 3.96 -15.57 17.06
C VAL A 215 3.54 -16.25 15.77
N ILE A 216 2.27 -16.12 15.40
CA ILE A 216 1.69 -16.68 14.16
C ILE A 216 1.63 -15.69 13.02
N GLY A 217 1.82 -14.41 13.28
CA GLY A 217 1.95 -13.39 12.25
C GLY A 217 1.95 -11.96 12.79
N VAL A 218 2.28 -11.04 11.90
CA VAL A 218 2.34 -9.60 12.18
C VAL A 218 1.09 -8.91 11.64
N VAL A 219 0.47 -8.08 12.45
CA VAL A 219 -0.67 -7.26 12.02
C VAL A 219 -0.18 -6.18 11.06
N ILE A 220 -0.74 -6.14 9.86
CA ILE A 220 -0.38 -5.19 8.80
C ILE A 220 -1.46 -4.17 8.49
N GLU A 221 -2.71 -4.42 8.89
CA GLU A 221 -3.84 -3.52 8.67
C GLU A 221 -4.89 -3.72 9.77
N LEU A 222 -5.58 -2.64 10.11
CA LEU A 222 -6.69 -2.64 11.06
C LEU A 222 -7.93 -2.06 10.40
N ASN A 223 -8.98 -2.86 10.30
CA ASN A 223 -10.28 -2.46 9.79
C ASN A 223 -11.22 -2.19 10.97
N LYS A 224 -11.48 -0.90 11.23
CA LYS A 224 -12.42 -0.46 12.27
C LYS A 224 -13.83 -0.37 11.74
N ARG A 225 -14.79 -0.82 12.55
CA ARG A 225 -16.21 -0.57 12.33
C ARG A 225 -16.68 0.50 13.31
N PHE A 226 -17.24 1.56 12.78
CA PHE A 226 -17.96 2.57 13.59
C PHE A 226 -19.45 2.24 13.49
N PHE A 227 -20.07 1.99 14.63
CA PHE A 227 -21.51 1.75 14.71
C PHE A 227 -22.21 3.03 15.15
#